data_fb834675d44504a0cb962a88e6938028
#
_entry.id   fb834675d44504a0cb962a88e6938028
#
_cell.length_a   1.000
_cell.length_b   1.000
_cell.length_c   1.000
_cell.angle_alpha   90.00
_cell.angle_beta   90.00
_cell.angle_gamma   90.00
#
_symmetry.space_group_name_H-M   'P 1'
#
loop_
_entity.id
_entity.type
_entity.pdbx_description
1 polymer ?
#
loop_
_entity_poly.entity_id
_entity_poly.type
_entity_poly.pdbx_seq_one_letter_code
_entity_poly.pdbx_strand_id
1 'polypeptide(L)'
;MMLVPERQVNDHMDIEYLERKFSMERTLTYKIDNSIPPLPVRGFSMQSLTQLKKDPAAVLADGMPCFMNHVLQPGEVLTIHILEKHSSEKIPPVDLPLDIVYEDEDLMVINKPAGMPIHPSMNNYYNSLANGLACYFKRQNCPFVFRCINRLDRDTSGLTLIAKHSVSGGMLSTMISNKTVSGITREYLAIVKGSVTPPEGTITAPLARKEGSIIERCVDFEQGENAITHYRVLDEKNGHSLVSLILETGRTHQIRIHMKYLGYPLIGDYLYNPDMELITRQALHAWKLSFRHPITGEDLHFTAPLPEDMEAVAGEEIWKTEPPT
;
A
#
# COMPACT_ATOMS: atom_id res chain seq x y z
N MET A 1 -27.26 5.94 -46.10
CA MET A 1 -28.08 5.77 -44.89
C MET A 1 -28.11 4.28 -44.63
N MET A 2 -27.09 3.77 -43.90
CA MET A 2 -26.97 2.36 -43.53
C MET A 2 -27.49 2.19 -42.12
N LEU A 3 -28.52 1.36 -41.96
CA LEU A 3 -29.11 0.96 -40.67
C LEU A 3 -28.13 0.03 -39.96
N VAL A 4 -27.74 0.40 -38.71
CA VAL A 4 -27.00 -0.46 -37.78
C VAL A 4 -28.03 -1.37 -37.12
N PRO A 5 -27.84 -2.71 -37.06
CA PRO A 5 -28.77 -3.58 -36.37
C PRO A 5 -28.68 -3.40 -34.83
N GLU A 6 -29.86 -3.24 -34.23
CA GLU A 6 -30.03 -3.28 -32.77
C GLU A 6 -29.50 -4.60 -32.19
N ARG A 7 -28.52 -4.53 -31.30
CA ARG A 7 -28.15 -5.67 -30.43
C ARG A 7 -29.27 -5.86 -29.40
N GLN A 8 -29.95 -6.99 -29.51
CA GLN A 8 -30.77 -7.49 -28.38
C GLN A 8 -29.85 -7.71 -27.18
N VAL A 9 -30.00 -6.89 -26.15
CA VAL A 9 -29.35 -7.04 -24.85
C VAL A 9 -30.07 -8.20 -24.16
N ASN A 10 -29.30 -9.21 -23.75
CA ASN A 10 -29.82 -10.37 -23.03
C ASN A 10 -29.94 -9.97 -21.55
N ASP A 11 -31.09 -9.49 -21.12
CA ASP A 11 -31.38 -8.90 -19.80
C ASP A 11 -30.95 -9.77 -18.59
N HIS A 12 -30.84 -11.09 -18.74
CA HIS A 12 -30.42 -11.96 -17.65
C HIS A 12 -28.91 -11.97 -17.37
N MET A 13 -28.07 -11.73 -18.39
CA MET A 13 -26.61 -11.73 -18.22
C MET A 13 -26.12 -10.41 -17.62
N ASP A 14 -26.82 -9.31 -17.90
CA ASP A 14 -26.46 -7.98 -17.40
C ASP A 14 -26.83 -7.78 -15.92
N ILE A 15 -27.89 -8.43 -15.43
CA ILE A 15 -28.30 -8.35 -14.01
C ILE A 15 -27.29 -9.10 -13.13
N GLU A 16 -26.88 -10.29 -13.49
CA GLU A 16 -25.87 -11.07 -12.74
C GLU A 16 -24.49 -10.41 -12.74
N TYR A 17 -24.12 -9.76 -13.85
CA TYR A 17 -22.88 -8.96 -13.96
C TYR A 17 -22.97 -7.68 -13.13
N LEU A 18 -24.11 -7.01 -13.08
CA LEU A 18 -24.36 -5.82 -12.27
C LEU A 18 -24.41 -6.16 -10.77
N GLU A 19 -25.07 -7.27 -10.38
CA GLU A 19 -25.11 -7.74 -8.99
C GLU A 19 -23.72 -8.11 -8.46
N ARG A 20 -22.87 -8.74 -9.28
CA ARG A 20 -21.44 -8.99 -8.93
C ARG A 20 -20.63 -7.71 -8.73
N LYS A 21 -21.01 -6.61 -9.37
CA LYS A 21 -20.32 -5.31 -9.24
C LYS A 21 -20.70 -4.55 -7.97
N PHE A 22 -21.76 -4.93 -7.26
CA PHE A 22 -22.32 -4.23 -6.11
C PHE A 22 -22.06 -4.90 -4.75
N SER A 23 -21.38 -6.04 -4.71
CA SER A 23 -20.93 -6.67 -3.46
C SER A 23 -19.43 -6.84 -3.46
N MET A 24 -18.77 -6.51 -2.33
CA MET A 24 -17.38 -6.95 -2.09
C MET A 24 -17.42 -8.43 -1.73
N GLU A 25 -17.87 -9.22 -2.67
CA GLU A 25 -17.85 -10.68 -2.60
C GLU A 25 -16.70 -11.21 -3.44
N ARG A 26 -15.84 -11.98 -2.82
CA ARG A 26 -14.73 -12.64 -3.48
C ARG A 26 -14.78 -14.13 -3.21
N THR A 27 -14.82 -14.93 -4.25
CA THR A 27 -14.76 -16.38 -4.15
C THR A 27 -13.39 -16.86 -4.59
N LEU A 28 -12.68 -17.55 -3.72
CA LEU A 28 -11.40 -18.19 -4.00
C LEU A 28 -11.63 -19.69 -4.11
N THR A 29 -11.15 -20.33 -5.17
CA THR A 29 -11.26 -21.77 -5.40
C THR A 29 -9.87 -22.39 -5.57
N TYR A 30 -9.59 -23.43 -4.80
CA TYR A 30 -8.31 -24.16 -4.83
C TYR A 30 -8.58 -25.64 -5.04
N LYS A 31 -8.00 -26.20 -6.09
CA LYS A 31 -7.92 -27.66 -6.26
C LYS A 31 -6.75 -28.18 -5.43
N ILE A 32 -6.99 -29.18 -4.63
CA ILE A 32 -5.99 -29.73 -3.71
C ILE A 32 -5.23 -30.86 -4.40
N ASP A 33 -3.93 -30.65 -4.65
CA ASP A 33 -3.08 -31.65 -5.32
C ASP A 33 -2.41 -32.60 -4.31
N ASN A 34 -2.08 -32.09 -3.13
CA ASN A 34 -1.48 -32.87 -2.02
C ASN A 34 -2.25 -32.59 -0.75
N SER A 35 -2.19 -33.49 0.25
CA SER A 35 -2.77 -33.25 1.57
C SER A 35 -2.22 -31.93 2.14
N ILE A 36 -3.09 -30.98 2.40
CA ILE A 36 -2.71 -29.64 2.82
C ILE A 36 -3.18 -29.41 4.25
N PRO A 37 -2.29 -28.90 5.12
CA PRO A 37 -2.69 -28.44 6.44
C PRO A 37 -3.76 -27.35 6.35
N PRO A 38 -4.46 -27.09 7.47
CA PRO A 38 -5.54 -26.09 7.53
C PRO A 38 -5.12 -24.71 6.99
N LEU A 39 -6.10 -23.91 6.58
CA LEU A 39 -5.97 -22.56 5.99
C LEU A 39 -4.88 -21.62 6.54
N PRO A 40 -4.44 -21.66 7.82
CA PRO A 40 -3.36 -20.81 8.31
C PRO A 40 -2.06 -20.92 7.52
N VAL A 41 -1.77 -22.09 6.93
CA VAL A 41 -0.55 -22.32 6.15
C VAL A 41 -0.57 -21.65 4.78
N ARG A 42 -1.73 -21.15 4.32
CA ARG A 42 -1.87 -20.45 3.04
C ARG A 42 -1.81 -18.92 3.16
N GLY A 43 -1.29 -18.37 4.26
CA GLY A 43 -1.15 -16.93 4.46
C GLY A 43 -2.39 -16.24 5.02
N PHE A 44 -3.44 -16.98 5.38
CA PHE A 44 -4.60 -16.39 6.06
C PHE A 44 -4.24 -15.97 7.48
N SER A 45 -4.48 -14.73 7.82
CA SER A 45 -4.28 -14.24 9.19
C SER A 45 -5.30 -14.87 10.15
N MET A 46 -4.95 -14.98 11.44
CA MET A 46 -5.90 -15.43 12.48
C MET A 46 -7.16 -14.58 12.54
N GLN A 47 -7.05 -13.28 12.25
CA GLN A 47 -8.19 -12.37 12.20
C GLN A 47 -9.10 -12.71 11.01
N SER A 48 -8.55 -12.96 9.81
CA SER A 48 -9.31 -13.37 8.63
C SER A 48 -10.03 -14.71 8.89
N LEU A 49 -9.35 -15.68 9.48
CA LEU A 49 -9.96 -16.96 9.85
C LEU A 49 -11.07 -16.82 10.88
N THR A 50 -10.93 -15.92 11.85
CA THR A 50 -11.98 -15.62 12.84
C THR A 50 -13.21 -14.99 12.19
N GLN A 51 -13.03 -14.18 11.17
CA GLN A 51 -14.13 -13.62 10.38
C GLN A 51 -14.86 -14.72 9.59
N LEU A 52 -14.12 -15.55 8.85
CA LEU A 52 -14.69 -16.65 8.06
C LEU A 52 -15.46 -17.66 8.91
N LYS A 53 -15.02 -17.95 10.14
CA LYS A 53 -15.72 -18.83 11.09
C LYS A 53 -17.13 -18.38 11.47
N LYS A 54 -17.45 -17.10 11.31
CA LYS A 54 -18.77 -16.56 11.67
C LYS A 54 -19.87 -16.94 10.67
N ASP A 55 -19.47 -17.34 9.46
CA ASP A 55 -20.38 -17.76 8.41
C ASP A 55 -20.09 -19.23 8.02
N PRO A 56 -20.98 -20.17 8.33
CA PRO A 56 -20.75 -21.58 8.02
C PRO A 56 -20.61 -21.87 6.52
N ALA A 57 -21.14 -21.00 5.65
CA ALA A 57 -21.03 -21.11 4.20
C ALA A 57 -19.76 -20.45 3.64
N ALA A 58 -18.94 -19.80 4.49
CA ALA A 58 -17.76 -19.09 4.03
C ALA A 58 -16.61 -20.03 3.59
N VAL A 59 -16.57 -21.27 4.07
CA VAL A 59 -15.52 -22.24 3.71
C VAL A 59 -16.15 -23.59 3.41
N LEU A 60 -15.99 -24.03 2.17
CA LEU A 60 -16.57 -25.28 1.67
C LEU A 60 -15.46 -26.21 1.16
N ALA A 61 -15.60 -27.51 1.44
CA ALA A 61 -14.85 -28.57 0.78
C ALA A 61 -15.84 -29.39 -0.07
N ASP A 62 -15.59 -29.52 -1.36
CA ASP A 62 -16.50 -30.14 -2.33
C ASP A 62 -17.95 -29.63 -2.24
N GLY A 63 -18.10 -28.32 -2.02
CA GLY A 63 -19.41 -27.66 -1.88
C GLY A 63 -20.10 -27.84 -0.52
N MET A 64 -19.51 -28.56 0.42
CA MET A 64 -20.05 -28.79 1.77
C MET A 64 -19.33 -27.94 2.81
N PRO A 65 -20.03 -27.34 3.79
CA PRO A 65 -19.38 -26.59 4.86
C PRO A 65 -18.29 -27.40 5.57
N CYS A 66 -17.10 -26.85 5.68
CA CYS A 66 -16.00 -27.51 6.36
C CYS A 66 -15.45 -26.68 7.52
N PHE A 67 -14.94 -27.36 8.55
CA PHE A 67 -14.31 -26.71 9.70
C PHE A 67 -12.87 -26.30 9.38
N MET A 68 -12.38 -25.25 10.04
CA MET A 68 -11.03 -24.71 9.85
C MET A 68 -9.89 -25.70 10.19
N ASN A 69 -10.18 -26.75 10.94
CA ASN A 69 -9.25 -27.83 11.28
C ASN A 69 -9.39 -29.05 10.35
N HIS A 70 -10.25 -28.98 9.32
CA HIS A 70 -10.35 -30.03 8.31
C HIS A 70 -9.03 -30.15 7.54
N VAL A 71 -8.50 -31.35 7.45
CA VAL A 71 -7.31 -31.66 6.65
C VAL A 71 -7.77 -32.01 5.25
N LEU A 72 -7.52 -31.09 4.33
CA LEU A 72 -7.90 -31.23 2.93
C LEU A 72 -7.14 -32.38 2.27
N GLN A 73 -7.86 -33.26 1.57
CA GLN A 73 -7.32 -34.41 0.87
C GLN A 73 -7.03 -34.10 -0.61
N PRO A 74 -6.09 -34.81 -1.25
CA PRO A 74 -5.88 -34.69 -2.69
C PRO A 74 -7.16 -34.96 -3.47
N GLY A 75 -7.48 -34.07 -4.41
CA GLY A 75 -8.67 -34.11 -5.24
C GLY A 75 -9.84 -33.27 -4.73
N GLU A 76 -9.88 -32.90 -3.44
CA GLU A 76 -10.91 -31.99 -2.91
C GLU A 76 -10.79 -30.59 -3.51
N VAL A 77 -11.93 -29.90 -3.64
CA VAL A 77 -12.02 -28.50 -4.07
C VAL A 77 -12.38 -27.64 -2.87
N LEU A 78 -11.44 -26.83 -2.43
CA LEU A 78 -11.67 -25.82 -1.38
C LEU A 78 -12.23 -24.55 -1.99
N THR A 79 -13.40 -24.11 -1.54
CA THR A 79 -14.01 -22.82 -1.91
C THR A 79 -14.11 -21.94 -0.68
N ILE A 80 -13.69 -20.68 -0.82
CA ILE A 80 -13.71 -19.69 0.25
C ILE A 80 -14.49 -18.47 -0.25
N HIS A 81 -15.59 -18.16 0.40
CA HIS A 81 -16.40 -16.97 0.17
C HIS A 81 -16.02 -15.86 1.15
N ILE A 82 -15.51 -14.77 0.62
CA ILE A 82 -15.12 -13.57 1.39
C ILE A 82 -16.18 -12.51 1.13
N LEU A 83 -16.89 -12.11 2.18
CA LEU A 83 -17.95 -11.12 2.09
C LEU A 83 -17.68 -9.96 3.06
N GLU A 84 -17.52 -8.75 2.53
CA GLU A 84 -17.46 -7.52 3.31
C GLU A 84 -18.90 -6.98 3.44
N LYS A 85 -19.49 -7.11 4.64
CA LYS A 85 -20.88 -6.72 4.92
C LYS A 85 -21.01 -5.27 5.41
N HIS A 86 -19.90 -4.65 5.84
CA HIS A 86 -19.89 -3.34 6.48
C HIS A 86 -18.82 -2.44 5.88
N SER A 87 -19.07 -1.15 5.88
CA SER A 87 -18.06 -0.14 5.55
C SER A 87 -17.40 0.41 6.83
N SER A 88 -16.31 1.13 6.68
CA SER A 88 -15.65 1.83 7.78
C SER A 88 -16.55 2.95 8.30
N GLU A 89 -17.29 2.72 9.39
CA GLU A 89 -18.32 3.63 9.94
C GLU A 89 -17.81 5.02 10.31
N LYS A 90 -16.52 5.12 10.73
CA LYS A 90 -15.90 6.36 11.19
C LYS A 90 -15.23 7.18 10.09
N ILE A 91 -15.32 6.75 8.84
CA ILE A 91 -14.70 7.41 7.70
C ILE A 91 -15.81 7.99 6.82
N PRO A 92 -16.08 9.32 6.89
CA PRO A 92 -17.09 9.92 6.04
C PRO A 92 -16.65 9.88 4.56
N PRO A 93 -17.55 9.47 3.65
CA PRO A 93 -17.27 9.49 2.21
C PRO A 93 -17.20 10.95 1.71
N VAL A 94 -16.11 11.30 1.04
CA VAL A 94 -15.89 12.62 0.44
C VAL A 94 -15.39 12.43 -0.98
N ASP A 95 -15.94 13.19 -1.92
CA ASP A 95 -15.50 13.16 -3.30
C ASP A 95 -14.15 13.88 -3.45
N LEU A 96 -13.09 13.09 -3.50
CA LEU A 96 -11.73 13.54 -3.68
C LEU A 96 -11.13 12.89 -4.92
N PRO A 97 -10.25 13.58 -5.66
CA PRO A 97 -9.56 13.00 -6.79
C PRO A 97 -8.68 11.82 -6.34
N LEU A 98 -8.76 10.71 -7.05
CA LEU A 98 -7.96 9.51 -6.81
C LEU A 98 -7.22 9.16 -8.10
N ASP A 99 -5.90 9.06 -8.02
CA ASP A 99 -5.06 8.54 -9.09
C ASP A 99 -4.85 7.03 -8.85
N ILE A 100 -5.74 6.22 -9.44
CA ILE A 100 -5.74 4.76 -9.33
C ILE A 100 -4.82 4.19 -10.40
N VAL A 101 -3.63 3.73 -10.00
CA VAL A 101 -2.62 3.13 -10.90
C VAL A 101 -2.99 1.71 -11.29
N TYR A 102 -3.60 0.97 -10.35
CA TYR A 102 -4.03 -0.42 -10.55
C TYR A 102 -5.20 -0.75 -9.64
N GLU A 103 -6.13 -1.54 -10.13
CA GLU A 103 -7.23 -2.12 -9.34
C GLU A 103 -7.63 -3.47 -9.91
N ASP A 104 -7.77 -4.46 -9.03
CA ASP A 104 -8.40 -5.74 -9.30
C ASP A 104 -9.45 -6.09 -8.23
N GLU A 105 -9.82 -7.37 -8.12
CA GLU A 105 -10.78 -7.84 -7.13
C GLU A 105 -10.22 -7.84 -5.70
N ASP A 106 -8.90 -7.88 -5.52
CA ASP A 106 -8.24 -8.15 -4.24
C ASP A 106 -7.53 -6.92 -3.66
N LEU A 107 -7.01 -6.02 -4.51
CA LEU A 107 -6.21 -4.86 -4.08
C LEU A 107 -6.30 -3.66 -5.03
N MET A 108 -5.78 -2.53 -4.58
CA MET A 108 -5.59 -1.31 -5.39
C MET A 108 -4.20 -0.74 -5.11
N VAL A 109 -3.59 -0.14 -6.13
CA VAL A 109 -2.40 0.70 -6.00
C VAL A 109 -2.78 2.12 -6.41
N ILE A 110 -2.49 3.08 -5.54
CA ILE A 110 -2.87 4.48 -5.71
C ILE A 110 -1.62 5.34 -5.66
N ASN A 111 -1.48 6.25 -6.59
CA ASN A 111 -0.49 7.33 -6.53
C ASN A 111 -1.08 8.47 -5.70
N LYS A 112 -0.76 8.51 -4.42
CA LYS A 112 -1.28 9.50 -3.47
C LYS A 112 -0.63 10.86 -3.70
N PRO A 113 -1.38 11.95 -3.85
CA PRO A 113 -0.81 13.29 -3.88
C PRO A 113 -0.20 13.69 -2.52
N ALA A 114 0.72 14.65 -2.52
CA ALA A 114 1.13 15.34 -1.31
C ALA A 114 -0.03 16.15 -0.71
N GLY A 115 0.01 16.46 0.58
CA GLY A 115 -1.05 17.19 1.29
C GLY A 115 -2.24 16.33 1.71
N MET A 116 -2.33 15.08 1.25
CA MET A 116 -3.41 14.15 1.57
C MET A 116 -2.94 13.11 2.61
N PRO A 117 -3.46 13.10 3.84
CA PRO A 117 -3.18 12.04 4.79
C PRO A 117 -3.84 10.71 4.40
N ILE A 118 -3.32 9.59 4.89
CA ILE A 118 -3.89 8.26 4.66
C ILE A 118 -5.24 8.09 5.38
N HIS A 119 -5.31 8.49 6.66
CA HIS A 119 -6.50 8.39 7.50
C HIS A 119 -7.00 9.77 7.95
N PRO A 120 -8.29 9.90 8.25
CA PRO A 120 -8.81 11.09 8.92
C PRO A 120 -8.04 11.36 10.24
N SER A 121 -7.77 12.62 10.51
CA SER A 121 -7.13 13.09 11.73
C SER A 121 -7.74 14.43 12.16
N MET A 122 -7.39 14.93 13.36
CA MET A 122 -8.02 16.10 13.99
C MET A 122 -8.17 17.32 13.06
N ASN A 123 -7.18 17.63 12.23
CA ASN A 123 -7.22 18.77 11.30
C ASN A 123 -7.47 18.38 9.84
N ASN A 124 -7.70 17.09 9.58
CA ASN A 124 -7.82 16.52 8.23
C ASN A 124 -8.92 15.46 8.21
N TYR A 125 -10.11 15.80 8.72
CA TYR A 125 -11.17 14.82 8.91
C TYR A 125 -11.87 14.43 7.59
N TYR A 126 -11.84 15.31 6.58
CA TYR A 126 -12.58 15.17 5.33
C TYR A 126 -11.71 15.13 4.08
N ASN A 127 -10.37 15.14 4.19
CA ASN A 127 -9.46 15.20 3.04
C ASN A 127 -8.41 14.08 3.01
N SER A 128 -8.72 12.93 3.60
CA SER A 128 -7.81 11.78 3.58
C SER A 128 -8.08 10.84 2.41
N LEU A 129 -7.09 10.02 2.06
CA LEU A 129 -7.24 8.94 1.07
C LEU A 129 -8.40 8.01 1.45
N ALA A 130 -8.55 7.71 2.73
CA ALA A 130 -9.65 6.89 3.23
C ALA A 130 -11.03 7.50 2.94
N ASN A 131 -11.19 8.84 3.03
CA ASN A 131 -12.43 9.53 2.68
C ASN A 131 -12.74 9.41 1.17
N GLY A 132 -11.73 9.61 0.31
CA GLY A 132 -11.88 9.46 -1.15
C GLY A 132 -12.31 8.06 -1.53
N LEU A 133 -11.63 7.04 -0.98
CA LEU A 133 -11.98 5.63 -1.23
C LEU A 133 -13.34 5.25 -0.67
N ALA A 134 -13.72 5.75 0.49
CA ALA A 134 -15.08 5.54 1.03
C ALA A 134 -16.16 6.09 0.07
N CYS A 135 -15.92 7.24 -0.58
CA CYS A 135 -16.81 7.79 -1.60
C CYS A 135 -16.80 6.96 -2.88
N TYR A 136 -15.61 6.55 -3.34
CA TYR A 136 -15.43 5.72 -4.53
C TYR A 136 -16.25 4.42 -4.45
N PHE A 137 -16.12 3.66 -3.37
CA PHE A 137 -16.87 2.42 -3.17
C PHE A 137 -18.35 2.65 -2.86
N LYS A 138 -18.70 3.73 -2.14
CA LYS A 138 -20.10 4.10 -1.91
C LYS A 138 -20.85 4.36 -3.22
N ARG A 139 -20.23 5.01 -4.20
CA ARG A 139 -20.82 5.23 -5.54
C ARG A 139 -21.08 3.93 -6.29
N GLN A 140 -20.34 2.88 -5.99
CA GLN A 140 -20.52 1.55 -6.54
C GLN A 140 -21.49 0.69 -5.72
N ASN A 141 -22.13 1.24 -4.68
CA ASN A 141 -22.94 0.52 -3.68
C ASN A 141 -22.19 -0.66 -3.03
N CYS A 142 -20.87 -0.55 -2.92
CA CYS A 142 -20.00 -1.61 -2.46
C CYS A 142 -19.54 -1.34 -1.01
N PRO A 143 -19.83 -2.20 -0.03
CA PRO A 143 -19.28 -2.07 1.31
C PRO A 143 -17.75 -2.17 1.29
N PHE A 144 -17.08 -1.24 1.95
CA PHE A 144 -15.63 -1.17 1.95
C PHE A 144 -15.05 -0.82 3.31
N VAL A 145 -14.16 -1.67 3.81
CA VAL A 145 -13.35 -1.38 4.99
C VAL A 145 -11.97 -0.95 4.53
N PHE A 146 -11.58 0.28 4.88
CA PHE A 146 -10.29 0.83 4.48
C PHE A 146 -9.11 0.10 5.13
N ARG A 147 -8.23 -0.48 4.31
CA ARG A 147 -7.03 -1.23 4.73
C ARG A 147 -5.82 -0.80 3.91
N CYS A 148 -5.08 0.17 4.44
CA CYS A 148 -3.82 0.62 3.85
C CYS A 148 -2.65 -0.24 4.34
N ILE A 149 -1.88 -0.79 3.42
CA ILE A 149 -0.78 -1.73 3.70
C ILE A 149 0.53 -0.99 3.98
N ASN A 150 0.87 0.04 3.18
CA ASN A 150 2.02 0.91 3.40
C ASN A 150 1.55 2.36 3.58
N ARG A 151 1.67 2.88 4.78
CA ARG A 151 1.27 4.27 5.05
C ARG A 151 2.35 5.25 4.58
N LEU A 152 1.90 6.36 4.01
CA LEU A 152 2.72 7.52 3.70
C LEU A 152 2.36 8.68 4.63
N ASP A 153 3.32 9.55 4.92
CA ASP A 153 3.05 10.80 5.61
C ASP A 153 2.13 11.70 4.77
N ARG A 154 1.44 12.67 5.39
CA ARG A 154 0.52 13.58 4.68
C ARG A 154 1.15 14.17 3.43
N ASP A 155 2.35 14.72 3.58
CA ASP A 155 3.03 15.47 2.53
C ASP A 155 4.03 14.62 1.70
N THR A 156 4.10 13.32 1.95
CA THR A 156 4.78 12.35 1.09
C THR A 156 3.83 11.91 -0.02
N SER A 157 4.26 12.04 -1.27
CA SER A 157 3.52 11.59 -2.45
C SER A 157 3.91 10.16 -2.87
N GLY A 158 3.16 9.57 -3.81
CA GLY A 158 3.52 8.32 -4.49
C GLY A 158 2.71 7.10 -4.07
N LEU A 159 3.23 5.93 -4.38
CA LEU A 159 2.51 4.67 -4.37
C LEU A 159 2.12 4.19 -2.98
N THR A 160 0.84 3.89 -2.82
CA THR A 160 0.29 3.24 -1.64
C THR A 160 -0.61 2.06 -2.03
N LEU A 161 -0.50 0.97 -1.28
CA LEU A 161 -1.19 -0.30 -1.51
C LEU A 161 -2.38 -0.41 -0.56
N ILE A 162 -3.54 -0.68 -1.11
CA ILE A 162 -4.82 -0.83 -0.41
C ILE A 162 -5.34 -2.24 -0.64
N ALA A 163 -5.70 -2.93 0.42
CA ALA A 163 -6.39 -4.21 0.32
C ALA A 163 -7.91 -4.01 0.29
N LYS A 164 -8.60 -4.68 -0.63
CA LYS A 164 -10.04 -4.54 -0.81
C LYS A 164 -10.84 -5.38 0.19
N HIS A 165 -10.29 -6.49 0.67
CA HIS A 165 -10.93 -7.36 1.65
C HIS A 165 -9.98 -7.86 2.74
N SER A 166 -10.54 -8.47 3.79
CA SER A 166 -9.79 -8.87 4.99
C SER A 166 -8.72 -9.92 4.72
N VAL A 167 -8.92 -10.81 3.75
CA VAL A 167 -7.97 -11.88 3.41
C VAL A 167 -6.75 -11.29 2.71
N SER A 168 -6.93 -10.52 1.63
CA SER A 168 -5.80 -9.86 0.95
C SER A 168 -5.06 -8.92 1.91
N GLY A 169 -5.78 -8.20 2.78
CA GLY A 169 -5.19 -7.35 3.81
C GLY A 169 -4.30 -8.13 4.79
N GLY A 170 -4.75 -9.30 5.24
CA GLY A 170 -3.98 -10.17 6.12
C GLY A 170 -2.71 -10.71 5.45
N MET A 171 -2.83 -11.19 4.20
CA MET A 171 -1.69 -11.70 3.42
C MET A 171 -0.66 -10.61 3.15
N LEU A 172 -1.07 -9.45 2.64
CA LEU A 172 -0.18 -8.32 2.36
C LEU A 172 0.49 -7.78 3.63
N SER A 173 -0.22 -7.74 4.76
CA SER A 173 0.37 -7.35 6.06
C SER A 173 1.43 -8.33 6.52
N THR A 174 1.26 -9.63 6.25
CA THR A 174 2.26 -10.65 6.54
C THR A 174 3.48 -10.49 5.64
N MET A 175 3.27 -10.23 4.35
CA MET A 175 4.36 -10.00 3.38
C MET A 175 5.21 -8.78 3.73
N ILE A 176 4.60 -7.69 4.22
CA ILE A 176 5.36 -6.49 4.62
C ILE A 176 6.15 -6.71 5.92
N SER A 177 5.71 -7.64 6.78
CA SER A 177 6.34 -7.94 8.05
C SER A 177 7.43 -9.00 7.96
N ASN A 178 7.31 -9.94 7.00
CA ASN A 178 8.22 -11.06 6.81
C ASN A 178 9.31 -10.71 5.78
N LYS A 179 10.54 -10.55 6.25
CA LYS A 179 11.71 -10.14 5.45
C LYS A 179 12.29 -11.25 4.55
N THR A 180 11.86 -12.50 4.68
CA THR A 180 12.62 -13.65 4.19
C THR A 180 12.12 -14.28 2.89
N VAL A 181 10.87 -14.07 2.48
CA VAL A 181 10.33 -14.67 1.24
C VAL A 181 9.32 -13.73 0.60
N SER A 182 9.60 -13.20 -0.58
CA SER A 182 8.65 -12.46 -1.42
C SER A 182 7.99 -11.27 -0.71
N GLY A 183 8.77 -10.43 -0.07
CA GLY A 183 8.29 -9.24 0.61
C GLY A 183 7.78 -8.16 -0.36
N ILE A 184 7.15 -7.13 0.20
CA ILE A 184 6.80 -5.92 -0.55
C ILE A 184 8.02 -4.99 -0.57
N THR A 185 8.63 -4.79 -1.74
CA THR A 185 9.71 -3.82 -1.94
C THR A 185 9.12 -2.44 -2.16
N ARG A 186 9.60 -1.48 -1.39
CA ARG A 186 9.17 -0.08 -1.43
C ARG A 186 10.41 0.78 -1.63
N GLU A 187 10.50 1.40 -2.80
CA GLU A 187 11.59 2.30 -3.13
C GLU A 187 11.07 3.74 -3.19
N TYR A 188 11.83 4.64 -2.62
CA TYR A 188 11.49 6.06 -2.51
C TYR A 188 12.56 6.90 -3.19
N LEU A 189 12.16 8.05 -3.72
CA LEU A 189 13.08 9.13 -4.09
C LEU A 189 12.98 10.26 -3.06
N ALA A 190 14.14 10.75 -2.64
CA ALA A 190 14.24 11.92 -1.79
C ALA A 190 15.27 12.89 -2.34
N ILE A 191 15.02 14.21 -2.15
CA ILE A 191 16.02 15.22 -2.40
C ILE A 191 16.52 15.72 -1.04
N VAL A 192 17.83 15.59 -0.82
CA VAL A 192 18.48 15.92 0.45
C VAL A 192 19.46 17.06 0.28
N LYS A 193 19.74 17.79 1.36
CA LYS A 193 20.71 18.89 1.38
C LYS A 193 22.14 18.34 1.42
N GLY A 194 23.00 18.83 0.54
CA GLY A 194 24.42 18.48 0.48
C GLY A 194 24.74 17.30 -0.44
N SER A 195 26.04 17.03 -0.59
CA SER A 195 26.57 15.88 -1.36
C SER A 195 26.79 14.69 -0.42
N VAL A 196 25.98 13.66 -0.60
CA VAL A 196 25.94 12.50 0.32
C VAL A 196 27.21 11.64 0.14
N THR A 197 27.97 11.49 1.21
CA THR A 197 29.19 10.67 1.23
C THR A 197 29.15 9.69 2.42
N PRO A 198 29.35 8.38 2.20
CA PRO A 198 29.54 7.69 0.91
C PRO A 198 28.26 7.72 0.06
N PRO A 199 28.34 7.52 -1.28
CA PRO A 199 27.19 7.64 -2.19
C PRO A 199 26.15 6.52 -2.04
N GLU A 200 26.46 5.45 -1.33
CA GLU A 200 25.53 4.34 -1.01
C GLU A 200 25.84 3.79 0.38
N GLY A 201 24.83 3.20 1.00
CA GLY A 201 25.01 2.61 2.32
C GLY A 201 23.70 2.12 2.95
N THR A 202 23.84 1.68 4.19
CA THR A 202 22.72 1.21 5.03
C THR A 202 22.72 1.96 6.35
N ILE A 203 21.59 2.55 6.68
CA ILE A 203 21.35 3.20 7.97
C ILE A 203 20.59 2.23 8.86
N THR A 204 21.25 1.77 9.93
CA THR A 204 20.66 0.94 10.99
C THR A 204 20.63 1.76 12.27
N ALA A 205 19.53 2.49 12.48
CA ALA A 205 19.38 3.40 13.62
C ALA A 205 17.95 3.30 14.16
N PRO A 206 17.76 2.80 15.41
CA PRO A 206 16.44 2.63 16.00
C PRO A 206 15.74 3.97 16.19
N LEU A 207 14.40 3.97 16.05
CA LEU A 207 13.58 5.18 16.09
C LEU A 207 12.59 5.15 17.25
N ALA A 208 12.52 6.24 18.01
CA ALA A 208 11.55 6.47 19.06
C ALA A 208 10.77 7.77 18.85
N ARG A 209 9.74 7.97 19.65
CA ARG A 209 9.10 9.27 19.79
C ARG A 209 10.02 10.22 20.55
N LYS A 210 10.27 11.41 20.03
CA LYS A 210 11.07 12.43 20.73
C LYS A 210 10.34 12.86 21.99
N GLU A 211 11.05 12.89 23.11
CA GLU A 211 10.51 13.33 24.39
C GLU A 211 9.90 14.74 24.27
N GLY A 212 8.75 14.95 24.90
CA GLY A 212 8.01 16.22 24.83
C GLY A 212 7.31 16.52 23.50
N SER A 213 7.42 15.65 22.48
CA SER A 213 6.74 15.86 21.19
C SER A 213 5.67 14.81 20.90
N ILE A 214 4.53 15.29 20.37
CA ILE A 214 3.45 14.39 19.91
C ILE A 214 3.77 13.80 18.52
N ILE A 215 4.47 14.56 17.67
CA ILE A 215 4.66 14.21 16.26
C ILE A 215 6.11 13.87 15.90
N GLU A 216 7.10 14.52 16.53
CA GLU A 216 8.50 14.28 16.18
C GLU A 216 8.98 12.89 16.58
N ARG A 217 9.91 12.38 15.80
CA ARG A 217 10.67 11.15 16.07
C ARG A 217 12.15 11.48 16.13
N CYS A 218 12.94 10.64 16.79
CA CYS A 218 14.39 10.75 16.87
C CYS A 218 15.03 9.36 16.79
N VAL A 219 16.34 9.33 16.54
CA VAL A 219 17.15 8.13 16.73
C VAL A 219 17.31 7.93 18.24
N ASP A 220 17.08 6.71 18.70
CA ASP A 220 17.19 6.33 20.11
C ASP A 220 17.67 4.87 20.18
N PHE A 221 18.91 4.67 20.61
CA PHE A 221 19.53 3.35 20.71
C PHE A 221 19.12 2.56 21.95
N GLU A 222 18.47 3.20 22.93
CA GLU A 222 18.05 2.54 24.17
C GLU A 222 16.61 2.02 24.09
N GLN A 223 15.69 2.83 23.56
CA GLN A 223 14.26 2.55 23.56
C GLN A 223 13.63 2.53 22.16
N GLY A 224 14.42 2.80 21.12
CA GLY A 224 13.93 2.88 19.74
C GLY A 224 13.55 1.53 19.15
N GLU A 225 12.54 1.54 18.30
CA GLU A 225 12.18 0.39 17.47
C GLU A 225 13.17 0.25 16.32
N ASN A 226 13.60 -0.98 16.03
CA ASN A 226 14.53 -1.26 14.94
C ASN A 226 14.05 -0.66 13.60
N ALA A 227 14.94 0.06 12.93
CA ALA A 227 14.70 0.70 11.64
C ALA A 227 15.94 0.57 10.74
N ILE A 228 15.73 0.14 9.49
CA ILE A 228 16.77 -0.11 8.49
C ILE A 228 16.35 0.53 7.17
N THR A 229 17.24 1.37 6.62
CA THR A 229 17.07 2.05 5.33
C THR A 229 18.34 1.88 4.50
N HIS A 230 18.23 1.35 3.30
CA HIS A 230 19.30 1.37 2.31
C HIS A 230 19.16 2.62 1.45
N TYR A 231 20.27 3.25 1.09
CA TYR A 231 20.26 4.42 0.24
C TYR A 231 21.34 4.35 -0.84
N ARG A 232 21.07 5.00 -1.97
CA ARG A 232 22.00 5.19 -3.09
C ARG A 232 21.76 6.55 -3.72
N VAL A 233 22.81 7.34 -3.87
CA VAL A 233 22.77 8.60 -4.61
C VAL A 233 22.61 8.31 -6.09
N LEU A 234 21.64 8.95 -6.72
CA LEU A 234 21.39 8.85 -8.16
C LEU A 234 22.00 10.02 -8.90
N ASP A 235 21.95 11.22 -8.30
CA ASP A 235 22.51 12.45 -8.89
C ASP A 235 22.84 13.48 -7.83
N GLU A 236 23.72 14.40 -8.18
CA GLU A 236 24.08 15.56 -7.36
C GLU A 236 24.04 16.85 -8.19
N LYS A 237 23.28 17.82 -7.73
CA LYS A 237 23.10 19.09 -8.44
C LYS A 237 22.84 20.24 -7.45
N ASN A 238 23.50 21.37 -7.68
CA ASN A 238 23.25 22.62 -6.94
C ASN A 238 23.31 22.47 -5.40
N GLY A 239 24.21 21.63 -4.87
CA GLY A 239 24.36 21.40 -3.43
C GLY A 239 23.27 20.50 -2.83
N HIS A 240 22.57 19.72 -3.64
CA HIS A 240 21.57 18.74 -3.24
C HIS A 240 21.86 17.40 -3.90
N SER A 241 21.47 16.31 -3.24
CA SER A 241 21.54 14.95 -3.81
C SER A 241 20.15 14.39 -4.01
N LEU A 242 19.89 13.80 -5.18
CA LEU A 242 18.74 12.92 -5.41
C LEU A 242 19.14 11.51 -4.95
N VAL A 243 18.38 10.95 -4.03
CA VAL A 243 18.69 9.68 -3.37
C VAL A 243 17.56 8.70 -3.55
N SER A 244 17.87 7.47 -4.00
CA SER A 244 16.98 6.32 -3.93
C SER A 244 17.13 5.66 -2.56
N LEU A 245 15.98 5.29 -1.96
CA LEU A 245 15.92 4.68 -0.63
C LEU A 245 15.00 3.47 -0.61
N ILE A 246 15.50 2.33 -0.13
CA ILE A 246 14.74 1.09 0.04
C ILE A 246 14.56 0.81 1.52
N LEU A 247 13.32 0.51 1.91
CA LEU A 247 12.96 0.28 3.31
C LEU A 247 12.84 -1.21 3.63
N GLU A 248 13.61 -1.70 4.61
CA GLU A 248 13.31 -2.98 5.24
C GLU A 248 12.23 -2.87 6.32
N THR A 249 12.14 -1.75 6.99
CA THR A 249 11.15 -1.44 8.03
C THR A 249 10.32 -0.22 7.61
N GLY A 250 9.19 0.02 8.29
CA GLY A 250 8.29 1.15 7.95
C GLY A 250 7.90 1.94 9.19
N ARG A 251 8.88 2.56 9.88
CA ARG A 251 8.60 3.39 11.06
C ARG A 251 8.16 4.80 10.65
N THR A 252 7.38 5.44 11.51
CA THR A 252 6.92 6.82 11.29
C THR A 252 8.11 7.76 11.05
N HIS A 253 8.07 8.53 9.97
CA HIS A 253 9.13 9.46 9.53
C HIS A 253 10.50 8.82 9.29
N GLN A 254 10.59 7.51 9.07
CA GLN A 254 11.87 6.78 9.06
C GLN A 254 12.91 7.39 8.13
N ILE A 255 12.60 7.58 6.84
CA ILE A 255 13.53 8.15 5.86
C ILE A 255 13.97 9.55 6.29
N ARG A 256 13.04 10.38 6.73
CA ARG A 256 13.27 11.77 7.12
C ARG A 256 14.28 11.88 8.27
N ILE A 257 14.15 10.98 9.27
CA ILE A 257 15.05 10.95 10.43
C ILE A 257 16.38 10.30 10.07
N HIS A 258 16.37 9.21 9.32
CA HIS A 258 17.60 8.52 8.92
C HIS A 258 18.51 9.42 8.09
N MET A 259 17.97 10.15 7.11
CA MET A 259 18.77 11.08 6.32
C MET A 259 19.25 12.28 7.15
N LYS A 260 18.42 12.79 8.07
CA LYS A 260 18.87 13.80 9.05
C LYS A 260 19.98 13.27 9.96
N TYR A 261 19.87 12.05 10.46
CA TYR A 261 20.88 11.40 11.31
C TYR A 261 22.20 11.23 10.57
N LEU A 262 22.16 10.91 9.27
CA LEU A 262 23.34 10.83 8.42
C LEU A 262 23.99 12.21 8.14
N GLY A 263 23.30 13.32 8.47
CA GLY A 263 23.76 14.69 8.24
C GLY A 263 23.21 15.33 6.97
N TYR A 264 22.33 14.64 6.22
CA TYR A 264 21.77 15.08 4.95
C TYR A 264 20.22 15.13 5.02
N PRO A 265 19.63 16.10 5.74
CA PRO A 265 18.18 16.16 5.89
C PRO A 265 17.49 16.46 4.55
N LEU A 266 16.25 15.98 4.40
CA LEU A 266 15.42 16.28 3.24
C LEU A 266 15.16 17.79 3.15
N ILE A 267 15.19 18.33 1.93
CA ILE A 267 14.76 19.72 1.71
C ILE A 267 13.24 19.84 1.87
N GLY A 268 12.77 21.01 2.28
CA GLY A 268 11.33 21.29 2.49
C GLY A 268 10.70 20.55 3.66
N ASP A 269 11.47 19.85 4.48
CA ASP A 269 10.94 19.12 5.64
C ASP A 269 10.72 20.06 6.82
N TYR A 270 9.49 20.57 6.96
CA TYR A 270 9.12 21.57 7.98
C TYR A 270 9.46 21.13 9.42
N LEU A 271 9.59 19.82 9.66
CA LEU A 271 9.80 19.26 11.00
C LEU A 271 11.28 19.00 11.31
N TYR A 272 12.04 18.57 10.30
CA TYR A 272 13.43 18.14 10.48
C TYR A 272 14.46 19.01 9.77
N ASN A 273 14.04 19.81 8.78
CA ASN A 273 14.83 20.80 8.06
C ASN A 273 13.90 21.90 7.52
N PRO A 274 13.58 22.94 8.30
CA PRO A 274 12.57 23.93 7.98
C PRO A 274 12.93 24.91 6.85
N ASP A 275 13.95 24.62 6.07
CA ASP A 275 14.34 25.35 4.86
C ASP A 275 13.34 25.00 3.73
N MET A 276 12.54 25.97 3.32
CA MET A 276 11.45 25.84 2.34
C MET A 276 11.66 26.68 1.07
N GLU A 277 12.91 27.03 0.75
CA GLU A 277 13.19 27.92 -0.39
C GLU A 277 12.89 27.25 -1.73
N LEU A 278 13.24 25.98 -1.88
CA LEU A 278 13.08 25.24 -3.14
C LEU A 278 11.79 24.43 -3.23
N ILE A 279 11.33 23.91 -2.11
CA ILE A 279 10.12 23.07 -2.04
C ILE A 279 9.46 23.24 -0.66
N THR A 280 8.12 23.32 -0.63
CA THR A 280 7.35 23.65 0.59
C THR A 280 6.83 22.45 1.37
N ARG A 281 7.35 21.25 1.07
CA ARG A 281 7.06 20.00 1.74
C ARG A 281 8.32 19.12 1.76
N GLN A 282 8.36 18.10 2.61
CA GLN A 282 9.45 17.14 2.52
C GLN A 282 9.55 16.58 1.09
N ALA A 283 10.69 16.75 0.45
CA ALA A 283 10.99 16.21 -0.87
C ALA A 283 11.15 14.69 -0.81
N LEU A 284 10.02 14.00 -0.68
CA LEU A 284 9.92 12.55 -0.53
C LEU A 284 8.76 11.99 -1.35
N HIS A 285 9.05 10.96 -2.13
CA HIS A 285 8.12 10.33 -3.04
C HIS A 285 8.27 8.80 -3.02
N ALA A 286 7.18 8.07 -2.81
CA ALA A 286 7.13 6.62 -2.92
C ALA A 286 7.10 6.24 -4.40
N TRP A 287 8.26 5.99 -4.96
CA TRP A 287 8.52 5.91 -6.40
C TRP A 287 8.16 4.56 -7.00
N LYS A 288 8.73 3.46 -6.46
CA LYS A 288 8.50 2.11 -6.96
C LYS A 288 7.90 1.22 -5.88
N LEU A 289 6.99 0.35 -6.30
CA LEU A 289 6.34 -0.65 -5.47
C LEU A 289 6.34 -1.98 -6.21
N SER A 290 6.97 -3.00 -5.64
CA SER A 290 7.04 -4.33 -6.24
C SER A 290 6.66 -5.39 -5.22
N PHE A 291 5.80 -6.33 -5.61
CA PHE A 291 5.38 -7.42 -4.75
C PHE A 291 4.74 -8.54 -5.56
N ARG A 292 4.68 -9.71 -4.97
CA ARG A 292 3.91 -10.82 -5.53
C ARG A 292 2.45 -10.69 -5.13
N HIS A 293 1.53 -10.78 -6.09
CA HIS A 293 0.10 -10.70 -5.80
C HIS A 293 -0.31 -11.82 -4.84
N PRO A 294 -1.00 -11.51 -3.70
CA PRO A 294 -1.23 -12.48 -2.63
C PRO A 294 -2.15 -13.64 -3.03
N ILE A 295 -3.01 -13.45 -4.03
CA ILE A 295 -3.99 -14.44 -4.49
C ILE A 295 -3.53 -15.12 -5.77
N THR A 296 -3.20 -14.35 -6.82
CA THR A 296 -2.83 -14.91 -8.14
C THR A 296 -1.39 -15.43 -8.18
N GLY A 297 -0.51 -14.89 -7.34
CA GLY A 297 0.90 -15.20 -7.32
C GLY A 297 1.71 -14.52 -8.43
N GLU A 298 1.13 -13.61 -9.19
CA GLU A 298 1.79 -12.81 -10.23
C GLU A 298 2.74 -11.79 -9.60
N ASP A 299 3.88 -11.55 -10.22
CA ASP A 299 4.79 -10.49 -9.81
C ASP A 299 4.32 -9.17 -10.39
N LEU A 300 4.03 -8.20 -9.51
CA LEU A 300 3.52 -6.87 -9.86
C LEU A 300 4.57 -5.80 -9.56
N HIS A 301 4.76 -4.90 -10.52
CA HIS A 301 5.73 -3.80 -10.45
C HIS A 301 5.05 -2.50 -10.89
N PHE A 302 5.14 -1.48 -10.04
CA PHE A 302 4.54 -0.17 -10.28
C PHE A 302 5.58 0.93 -10.10
N THR A 303 5.50 1.95 -10.94
CA THR A 303 6.33 3.16 -10.84
C THR A 303 5.44 4.38 -10.93
N ALA A 304 5.55 5.31 -9.99
CA ALA A 304 4.88 6.60 -10.05
C ALA A 304 5.82 7.66 -10.63
N PRO A 305 5.35 8.55 -11.51
CA PRO A 305 6.16 9.67 -12.00
C PRO A 305 6.55 10.59 -10.84
N LEU A 306 7.75 11.16 -10.92
CA LEU A 306 8.19 12.15 -9.94
C LEU A 306 7.25 13.38 -10.01
N PRO A 307 6.80 13.93 -8.87
CA PRO A 307 5.96 15.12 -8.86
C PRO A 307 6.69 16.36 -9.39
N GLU A 308 5.95 17.26 -10.06
CA GLU A 308 6.49 18.47 -10.69
C GLU A 308 7.39 19.31 -9.77
N ASP A 309 7.01 19.45 -8.49
CA ASP A 309 7.78 20.20 -7.50
C ASP A 309 9.15 19.56 -7.20
N MET A 310 9.25 18.24 -7.26
CA MET A 310 10.52 17.53 -7.12
C MET A 310 11.30 17.49 -8.43
N GLU A 311 10.63 17.35 -9.59
CA GLU A 311 11.27 17.43 -10.91
C GLU A 311 11.94 18.79 -11.14
N ALA A 312 11.29 19.88 -10.72
CA ALA A 312 11.85 21.23 -10.84
C ALA A 312 13.20 21.39 -10.13
N VAL A 313 13.44 20.64 -9.05
CA VAL A 313 14.69 20.68 -8.28
C VAL A 313 15.69 19.63 -8.78
N ALA A 314 15.26 18.40 -9.03
CA ALA A 314 16.13 17.29 -9.44
C ALA A 314 16.55 17.38 -10.92
N GLY A 315 15.68 17.93 -11.81
CA GLY A 315 15.84 17.90 -13.27
C GLY A 315 15.14 16.69 -13.90
N GLU A 316 14.76 16.84 -15.18
CA GLU A 316 13.79 15.96 -15.83
C GLU A 316 14.27 14.55 -16.22
N GLU A 317 15.58 14.27 -16.29
CA GLU A 317 16.07 13.09 -17.03
C GLU A 317 16.60 11.94 -16.17
N ILE A 318 17.04 12.18 -14.96
CA ILE A 318 17.95 11.26 -14.23
C ILE A 318 17.21 10.04 -13.68
N TRP A 319 15.99 10.19 -13.19
CA TRP A 319 15.17 9.11 -12.65
C TRP A 319 14.50 8.23 -13.75
N LYS A 320 14.50 8.70 -15.02
CA LYS A 320 13.94 7.97 -16.19
C LYS A 320 14.92 6.93 -16.77
N THR A 321 16.20 7.04 -16.47
CA THR A 321 17.27 6.27 -17.14
C THR A 321 17.73 5.01 -16.39
N GLU A 322 17.16 4.70 -15.22
CA GLU A 322 17.46 3.41 -14.58
C GLU A 322 16.78 2.26 -15.35
N PRO A 323 17.56 1.24 -15.78
CA PRO A 323 16.97 0.05 -16.40
C PRO A 323 16.05 -0.64 -15.39
N PRO A 324 14.96 -1.29 -15.84
CA PRO A 324 14.16 -2.14 -14.98
C PRO A 324 15.06 -3.24 -14.41
N THR A 325 15.13 -3.33 -13.09
CA THR A 325 15.85 -4.36 -12.35
C THR A 325 15.10 -5.68 -12.41
#